data_f54f13edd247514b588bf22ade349756
#
_entry.id   f54f13edd247514b588bf22ade349756
#
_cell.length_a   1.000
_cell.length_b   1.000
_cell.length_c   1.000
_cell.angle_alpha   90.00
_cell.angle_beta   90.00
_cell.angle_gamma   90.00
#
_symmetry.space_group_name_H-M   'P 1'
#
loop_
_entity.id
_entity.type
_entity.pdbx_description
1 polymer ?
#
loop_
_entity_poly.entity_id
_entity_poly.type
_entity_poly.pdbx_seq_one_letter_code
_entity_poly.pdbx_strand_id
1 'polypeptide(L)'
;MRRLLGNNQNLHGRMFRPAWVGFFLVLFLAVFTPTTALAAPKVNIADGFDYPVGKPDAKNYYKSRGLRLRSPAHYGEDWNGRGGGNTDLGDPVYTVADGIVTFAHDVKTGWGNVVLIRHAYRDPSSGSVKFIDSLYAHLNKILVKNGQSIKRGQQVGTIGTNRGMYPAHLHFEMRHNINIGMNRSGIPSTMEHWADPSQFISKYRRLSREWRPVALPTGTYKEYGGFKGI
;
A
#
# COMPACT_ATOMS: atom_id res chain seq x y z
N MET A 1 18.11 2.50 105.91
CA MET A 1 18.65 3.79 106.30
C MET A 1 18.26 4.84 105.28
N ARG A 2 17.46 5.80 105.78
CA ARG A 2 17.21 7.16 105.26
C ARG A 2 16.90 7.38 103.83
N ARG A 3 15.76 7.82 103.51
CA ARG A 3 15.01 9.12 103.58
C ARG A 3 14.99 9.74 102.20
N LEU A 4 13.90 10.02 101.63
CA LEU A 4 12.85 11.01 101.78
C LEU A 4 12.79 11.98 100.59
N LEU A 5 11.58 12.12 100.12
CA LEU A 5 10.96 13.37 99.67
C LEU A 5 11.41 13.91 98.29
N GLY A 6 10.61 14.34 97.49
CA GLY A 6 9.24 14.80 97.48
C GLY A 6 8.90 15.47 96.16
N ASN A 7 7.68 15.44 95.93
CA ASN A 7 6.79 16.49 95.37
C ASN A 7 7.14 17.19 94.04
N ASN A 8 6.26 17.16 93.23
CA ASN A 8 5.22 18.11 92.84
C ASN A 8 5.07 18.25 91.32
N GLN A 9 3.88 17.87 90.85
CA GLN A 9 2.97 18.68 90.05
C GLN A 9 3.56 19.47 88.86
N ASN A 10 3.22 19.07 87.64
CA ASN A 10 2.45 20.01 86.80
C ASN A 10 1.80 19.32 85.60
N LEU A 11 0.49 19.34 85.67
CA LEU A 11 -0.42 19.03 84.59
C LEU A 11 -0.31 20.14 83.49
N HIS A 12 0.17 19.81 82.34
CA HIS A 12 -0.14 20.62 81.16
C HIS A 12 -0.77 19.71 80.06
N GLY A 13 -2.07 19.87 79.94
CA GLY A 13 -2.89 19.30 78.92
C GLY A 13 -2.39 19.73 77.53
N ARG A 14 -1.95 18.80 76.74
CA ARG A 14 -1.76 18.99 75.27
C ARG A 14 -3.06 18.64 74.61
N MET A 15 -3.78 19.63 74.11
CA MET A 15 -4.89 19.51 73.24
C MET A 15 -4.37 18.90 71.88
N PHE A 16 -4.83 17.70 71.60
CA PHE A 16 -4.67 17.13 70.28
C PHE A 16 -5.58 17.88 69.30
N ARG A 17 -4.99 18.61 68.36
CA ARG A 17 -5.67 19.15 67.17
C ARG A 17 -5.80 18.04 66.14
N PRO A 18 -7.00 17.70 65.63
CA PRO A 18 -7.11 16.77 64.52
C PRO A 18 -6.59 17.44 63.23
N ALA A 19 -5.58 16.81 62.61
CA ALA A 19 -5.13 17.19 61.27
C ALA A 19 -6.19 16.74 60.25
N TRP A 20 -6.84 17.71 59.64
CA TRP A 20 -7.71 17.46 58.49
C TRP A 20 -6.82 17.10 57.29
N VAL A 21 -6.74 15.81 56.95
CA VAL A 21 -6.15 15.36 55.69
C VAL A 21 -7.22 15.55 54.61
N GLY A 22 -7.12 16.66 53.90
CA GLY A 22 -7.98 16.92 52.75
C GLY A 22 -7.60 15.94 51.61
N PHE A 23 -8.45 14.95 51.36
CA PHE A 23 -8.36 14.13 50.15
C PHE A 23 -8.80 14.99 48.97
N PHE A 24 -7.83 15.46 48.19
CA PHE A 24 -8.11 16.02 46.87
C PHE A 24 -8.39 14.88 45.89
N LEU A 25 -9.67 14.64 45.64
CA LEU A 25 -10.11 13.73 44.54
C LEU A 25 -9.85 14.43 43.23
N VAL A 26 -8.71 14.12 42.59
CA VAL A 26 -8.44 14.58 41.24
C VAL A 26 -9.28 13.74 40.29
N LEU A 27 -10.40 14.28 39.83
CA LEU A 27 -11.26 13.68 38.82
C LEU A 27 -10.55 13.81 37.48
N PHE A 28 -9.92 12.72 37.01
CA PHE A 28 -9.43 12.63 35.63
C PHE A 28 -10.64 12.50 34.71
N LEU A 29 -11.09 13.61 34.14
CA LEU A 29 -12.00 13.57 32.98
C LEU A 29 -11.20 13.02 31.79
N ALA A 30 -11.40 11.74 31.45
CA ALA A 30 -10.93 11.18 30.20
C ALA A 30 -11.72 11.85 29.07
N VAL A 31 -11.11 12.80 28.39
CA VAL A 31 -11.65 13.39 27.17
C VAL A 31 -11.56 12.32 26.09
N PHE A 32 -12.66 11.59 25.88
CA PHE A 32 -12.83 10.74 24.72
C PHE A 32 -12.95 11.64 23.49
N THR A 33 -11.83 11.90 22.81
CA THR A 33 -11.89 12.45 21.46
C THR A 33 -12.36 11.35 20.52
N PRO A 34 -13.51 11.49 19.85
CA PRO A 34 -13.92 10.50 18.86
C PRO A 34 -12.87 10.49 17.76
N THR A 35 -12.19 9.36 17.60
CA THR A 35 -11.34 9.13 16.43
C THR A 35 -12.26 9.05 15.22
N THR A 36 -12.36 10.12 14.46
CA THR A 36 -13.05 10.10 13.18
C THR A 36 -12.30 9.13 12.28
N ALA A 37 -12.85 7.92 12.09
CA ALA A 37 -12.33 7.01 11.09
C ALA A 37 -12.38 7.72 9.73
N LEU A 38 -11.23 7.93 9.10
CA LEU A 38 -11.21 8.48 7.74
C LEU A 38 -12.03 7.54 6.84
N ALA A 39 -12.99 8.13 6.14
CA ALA A 39 -13.78 7.36 5.18
C ALA A 39 -12.85 6.73 4.13
N ALA A 40 -13.11 5.45 3.79
CA ALA A 40 -12.32 4.76 2.77
C ALA A 40 -12.29 5.57 1.47
N PRO A 41 -11.12 5.70 0.82
CA PRO A 41 -11.00 6.44 -0.43
C PRO A 41 -11.92 5.80 -1.49
N LYS A 42 -12.48 6.63 -2.37
CA LYS A 42 -13.36 6.18 -3.45
C LYS A 42 -12.60 6.19 -4.77
N VAL A 43 -12.81 5.16 -5.57
CA VAL A 43 -12.23 5.00 -6.91
C VAL A 43 -13.32 4.82 -7.94
N ASN A 44 -13.13 5.38 -9.15
CA ASN A 44 -14.00 5.09 -10.28
C ASN A 44 -13.84 3.62 -10.70
N ILE A 45 -14.95 3.00 -11.09
CA ILE A 45 -14.89 1.69 -11.74
C ILE A 45 -14.24 1.85 -13.10
N ALA A 46 -13.22 1.03 -13.38
CA ALA A 46 -12.47 1.07 -14.62
C ALA A 46 -13.36 0.75 -15.82
N ASP A 47 -13.25 1.54 -16.87
CA ASP A 47 -13.91 1.34 -18.17
C ASP A 47 -13.06 0.49 -19.15
N GLY A 48 -12.02 -0.13 -18.64
CA GLY A 48 -11.12 -1.03 -19.33
C GLY A 48 -9.67 -0.89 -18.87
N PHE A 49 -8.80 -1.72 -19.48
CA PHE A 49 -7.38 -1.79 -19.14
C PHE A 49 -6.52 -1.65 -20.38
N ASP A 50 -5.48 -0.80 -20.30
CA ASP A 50 -4.49 -0.59 -21.36
C ASP A 50 -3.16 -1.26 -21.01
N TYR A 51 -2.26 -1.43 -21.98
CA TYR A 51 -0.90 -1.84 -21.69
C TYR A 51 -0.11 -0.72 -21.01
N PRO A 52 0.83 -1.05 -20.09
CA PRO A 52 1.55 -0.06 -19.28
C PRO A 52 2.65 0.69 -20.04
N VAL A 53 3.04 0.23 -21.22
CA VAL A 53 4.07 0.83 -22.09
C VAL A 53 3.54 0.96 -23.49
N GLY A 54 4.07 1.90 -24.29
CA GLY A 54 3.65 2.09 -25.69
C GLY A 54 2.13 2.18 -25.83
N LYS A 55 1.49 2.88 -24.91
CA LYS A 55 0.01 2.93 -24.77
C LYS A 55 -0.69 3.31 -26.07
N PRO A 56 -1.92 2.80 -26.25
CA PRO A 56 -2.62 1.88 -25.37
C PRO A 56 -2.26 0.41 -25.60
N ASP A 57 -1.58 0.05 -26.69
CA ASP A 57 -1.48 -1.27 -27.27
C ASP A 57 -0.06 -1.85 -27.26
N ALA A 58 0.81 -1.37 -26.36
CA ALA A 58 2.23 -1.73 -26.27
C ALA A 58 3.00 -1.48 -27.60
N LYS A 59 2.64 -0.42 -28.34
CA LYS A 59 3.30 -0.06 -29.59
C LYS A 59 4.80 0.13 -29.38
N ASN A 60 5.62 -0.51 -30.21
CA ASN A 60 7.10 -0.52 -30.16
C ASN A 60 7.69 -1.24 -28.93
N TYR A 61 6.90 -2.05 -28.22
CA TYR A 61 7.36 -2.90 -27.12
C TYR A 61 7.11 -4.37 -27.44
N TYR A 62 7.80 -5.21 -26.70
CA TYR A 62 7.57 -6.65 -26.73
C TYR A 62 7.73 -7.23 -25.33
N LYS A 63 7.05 -8.32 -25.07
CA LYS A 63 7.16 -9.09 -23.84
C LYS A 63 8.36 -10.03 -23.98
N SER A 64 9.45 -9.73 -23.26
CA SER A 64 10.65 -10.57 -23.26
C SER A 64 10.51 -11.76 -22.32
N ARG A 65 9.68 -11.62 -21.27
CA ARG A 65 9.43 -12.65 -20.28
C ARG A 65 7.98 -12.60 -19.81
N GLY A 66 7.32 -13.75 -19.72
CA GLY A 66 5.92 -13.86 -19.29
C GLY A 66 5.77 -14.35 -17.85
N LEU A 67 4.52 -14.41 -17.39
CA LEU A 67 4.14 -15.00 -16.12
C LEU A 67 4.56 -16.47 -16.04
N ARG A 68 5.22 -16.84 -14.96
CA ARG A 68 5.63 -18.22 -14.67
C ARG A 68 5.54 -18.47 -13.16
N LEU A 69 4.57 -19.27 -12.76
CA LEU A 69 4.30 -19.55 -11.36
C LEU A 69 5.11 -20.74 -10.79
N ARG A 70 5.81 -21.50 -11.67
CA ARG A 70 6.72 -22.59 -11.29
C ARG A 70 8.16 -22.08 -11.15
N SER A 71 8.94 -22.76 -10.31
CA SER A 71 10.35 -22.39 -10.09
C SER A 71 11.21 -22.52 -11.36
N PRO A 72 12.11 -21.56 -11.63
CA PRO A 72 12.24 -20.25 -11.04
C PRO A 72 11.04 -19.37 -11.41
N ALA A 73 10.30 -18.90 -10.38
CA ALA A 73 9.05 -18.17 -10.61
C ALA A 73 9.31 -16.74 -11.14
N HIS A 74 8.38 -16.26 -11.98
CA HIS A 74 8.29 -14.89 -12.47
C HIS A 74 6.82 -14.46 -12.41
N TYR A 75 6.48 -13.55 -11.51
CA TYR A 75 5.09 -13.26 -11.15
C TYR A 75 4.41 -12.20 -12.03
N GLY A 76 5.02 -11.86 -13.16
CA GLY A 76 4.51 -10.86 -14.09
C GLY A 76 5.08 -11.00 -15.49
N GLU A 77 5.20 -9.87 -16.14
CA GLU A 77 5.75 -9.75 -17.50
C GLU A 77 6.88 -8.72 -17.51
N ASP A 78 7.96 -9.00 -18.23
CA ASP A 78 9.01 -8.05 -18.51
C ASP A 78 8.83 -7.48 -19.90
N TRP A 79 8.66 -6.16 -19.98
CA TRP A 79 8.40 -5.41 -21.21
C TRP A 79 9.61 -4.59 -21.61
N ASN A 80 10.09 -4.78 -22.84
CA ASN A 80 11.25 -4.11 -23.42
C ASN A 80 10.88 -3.37 -24.71
N GLY A 81 11.54 -2.24 -24.92
CA GLY A 81 11.49 -1.53 -26.18
C GLY A 81 12.16 -2.29 -27.32
N ARG A 82 11.63 -2.20 -28.53
CA ARG A 82 12.17 -2.92 -29.71
C ARG A 82 13.52 -2.41 -30.19
N GLY A 83 14.01 -1.27 -29.65
CA GLY A 83 15.34 -0.75 -29.95
C GLY A 83 16.49 -1.59 -29.38
N GLY A 84 16.18 -2.48 -28.40
CA GLY A 84 17.16 -3.34 -27.74
C GLY A 84 18.06 -2.61 -26.73
N GLY A 85 18.84 -3.38 -25.97
CA GLY A 85 19.71 -2.85 -24.93
C GLY A 85 18.96 -2.00 -23.91
N ASN A 86 19.48 -0.80 -23.63
CA ASN A 86 18.87 0.17 -22.71
C ASN A 86 18.20 1.35 -23.46
N THR A 87 17.77 1.16 -24.70
CA THR A 87 17.18 2.25 -25.52
C THR A 87 15.83 2.74 -24.97
N ASP A 88 15.18 1.95 -24.12
CA ASP A 88 13.93 2.27 -23.43
C ASP A 88 14.14 2.81 -22.01
N LEU A 89 15.40 3.02 -21.58
CA LEU A 89 15.68 3.64 -20.29
C LEU A 89 15.10 5.07 -20.25
N GLY A 90 14.21 5.30 -19.28
CA GLY A 90 13.54 6.60 -19.12
C GLY A 90 12.23 6.73 -19.89
N ASP A 91 11.86 5.74 -20.70
CA ASP A 91 10.59 5.72 -21.40
C ASP A 91 9.40 5.73 -20.43
N PRO A 92 8.29 6.36 -20.81
CA PRO A 92 7.15 6.53 -19.91
C PRO A 92 6.42 5.22 -19.61
N VAL A 93 6.09 5.04 -18.34
CA VAL A 93 5.24 3.97 -17.81
C VAL A 93 3.90 4.55 -17.39
N TYR A 94 2.81 3.91 -17.79
CA TYR A 94 1.45 4.39 -17.60
C TYR A 94 0.64 3.44 -16.73
N THR A 95 -0.31 3.99 -15.94
CA THR A 95 -1.31 3.16 -15.29
C THR A 95 -2.23 2.51 -16.32
N VAL A 96 -2.57 1.26 -16.07
CA VAL A 96 -3.41 0.45 -16.97
C VAL A 96 -4.89 0.83 -16.94
N ALA A 97 -5.38 1.42 -15.83
CA ALA A 97 -6.78 1.81 -15.64
C ALA A 97 -6.90 2.92 -14.59
N ASP A 98 -8.11 3.47 -14.41
CA ASP A 98 -8.44 4.33 -13.27
C ASP A 98 -8.16 3.58 -11.97
N GLY A 99 -7.57 4.27 -10.96
CA GLY A 99 -7.20 3.62 -9.72
C GLY A 99 -6.72 4.59 -8.64
N ILE A 100 -6.24 4.02 -7.54
CA ILE A 100 -5.56 4.74 -6.46
C ILE A 100 -4.20 4.10 -6.23
N VAL A 101 -3.17 4.93 -6.14
CA VAL A 101 -1.82 4.48 -5.79
C VAL A 101 -1.82 4.01 -4.34
N THR A 102 -1.61 2.71 -4.14
CA THR A 102 -1.60 2.09 -2.81
C THR A 102 -0.21 1.96 -2.24
N PHE A 103 0.82 2.03 -3.08
CA PHE A 103 2.23 1.97 -2.69
C PHE A 103 3.10 2.64 -3.75
N ALA A 104 4.00 3.54 -3.33
CA ALA A 104 4.93 4.23 -4.23
C ALA A 104 6.22 4.56 -3.48
N HIS A 105 7.21 3.65 -3.53
CA HIS A 105 8.47 3.75 -2.78
C HIS A 105 9.64 3.13 -3.53
N ASP A 106 10.84 3.61 -3.22
CA ASP A 106 12.08 2.90 -3.51
C ASP A 106 12.33 1.85 -2.41
N VAL A 107 12.04 0.61 -2.71
CA VAL A 107 12.25 -0.50 -1.77
C VAL A 107 13.67 -1.07 -1.85
N LYS A 108 14.53 -0.45 -2.65
CA LYS A 108 15.92 -0.88 -2.88
C LYS A 108 15.97 -2.30 -3.40
N THR A 109 16.71 -3.21 -2.85
CA THR A 109 16.74 -4.64 -3.25
C THR A 109 16.62 -4.87 -4.77
N GLY A 110 16.26 -6.08 -5.20
CA GLY A 110 15.99 -6.41 -6.61
C GLY A 110 14.75 -5.73 -7.22
N TRP A 111 13.92 -5.04 -6.43
CA TRP A 111 12.73 -4.34 -6.89
C TRP A 111 13.00 -2.90 -7.36
N GLY A 112 13.89 -2.17 -6.66
CA GLY A 112 14.12 -0.75 -6.88
C GLY A 112 12.91 0.12 -6.60
N ASN A 113 12.66 1.08 -7.48
CA ASN A 113 11.46 1.92 -7.41
C ASN A 113 10.22 1.15 -7.85
N VAL A 114 9.20 1.15 -7.01
CA VAL A 114 7.95 0.38 -7.21
C VAL A 114 6.74 1.27 -7.03
N VAL A 115 5.75 1.07 -7.89
CA VAL A 115 4.39 1.61 -7.74
C VAL A 115 3.41 0.45 -7.75
N LEU A 116 2.48 0.41 -6.79
CA LEU A 116 1.27 -0.43 -6.84
C LEU A 116 0.05 0.46 -6.94
N ILE A 117 -0.90 0.03 -7.76
CA ILE A 117 -2.15 0.73 -8.00
C ILE A 117 -3.28 -0.24 -7.86
N ARG A 118 -4.28 0.12 -7.05
CA ARG A 118 -5.51 -0.64 -6.92
C ARG A 118 -6.57 -0.10 -7.83
N HIS A 119 -7.16 -1.00 -8.59
CA HIS A 119 -8.25 -0.75 -9.52
C HIS A 119 -9.53 -1.44 -9.05
N ALA A 120 -10.68 -0.81 -9.29
CA ALA A 120 -11.98 -1.45 -9.19
C ALA A 120 -12.52 -1.68 -10.62
N TYR A 121 -13.07 -2.84 -10.89
CA TYR A 121 -13.72 -3.12 -12.16
C TYR A 121 -14.96 -3.99 -11.97
N ARG A 122 -15.94 -3.86 -12.85
CA ARG A 122 -17.09 -4.77 -12.86
C ARG A 122 -16.79 -5.96 -13.75
N ASP A 123 -16.80 -7.14 -13.16
CA ASP A 123 -16.61 -8.37 -13.92
C ASP A 123 -17.88 -8.69 -14.73
N PRO A 124 -17.80 -8.70 -16.08
CA PRO A 124 -18.99 -8.93 -16.91
C PRO A 124 -19.64 -10.30 -16.70
N SER A 125 -18.86 -11.30 -16.24
CA SER A 125 -19.38 -12.66 -16.05
C SER A 125 -20.24 -12.80 -14.78
N SER A 126 -19.91 -12.07 -13.72
CA SER A 126 -20.61 -12.14 -12.43
C SER A 126 -21.44 -10.90 -12.11
N GLY A 127 -21.25 -9.79 -12.83
CA GLY A 127 -21.84 -8.50 -12.53
C GLY A 127 -21.34 -7.85 -11.25
N SER A 128 -20.41 -8.47 -10.54
CA SER A 128 -19.89 -7.98 -9.27
C SER A 128 -18.71 -7.01 -9.46
N VAL A 129 -18.55 -6.05 -8.53
CA VAL A 129 -17.35 -5.23 -8.47
C VAL A 129 -16.22 -6.06 -7.86
N LYS A 130 -15.11 -6.13 -8.57
CA LYS A 130 -13.86 -6.77 -8.13
C LYS A 130 -12.73 -5.75 -8.03
N PHE A 131 -11.74 -6.09 -7.22
CA PHE A 131 -10.51 -5.30 -7.09
C PHE A 131 -9.34 -6.10 -7.62
N ILE A 132 -8.36 -5.39 -8.19
CA ILE A 132 -7.12 -5.96 -8.69
C ILE A 132 -6.00 -4.94 -8.50
N ASP A 133 -4.81 -5.41 -8.14
CA ASP A 133 -3.64 -4.57 -8.04
C ASP A 133 -2.74 -4.73 -9.26
N SER A 134 -2.25 -3.62 -9.82
CA SER A 134 -1.16 -3.60 -10.77
C SER A 134 0.13 -3.16 -10.09
N LEU A 135 1.25 -3.82 -10.41
CA LEU A 135 2.59 -3.48 -9.91
C LEU A 135 3.49 -3.10 -11.07
N TYR A 136 4.24 -2.03 -10.87
CA TYR A 136 5.24 -1.48 -11.79
C TYR A 136 6.57 -1.41 -11.04
N ALA A 137 7.58 -2.16 -11.46
CA ALA A 137 8.87 -2.22 -10.78
C ALA A 137 10.06 -1.90 -11.69
N HIS A 138 11.23 -1.81 -11.08
CA HIS A 138 12.50 -1.41 -11.70
C HIS A 138 12.47 0.01 -12.27
N LEU A 139 11.53 0.84 -11.81
CA LEU A 139 11.37 2.20 -12.34
C LEU A 139 12.62 3.06 -12.10
N ASN A 140 12.95 3.89 -13.09
CA ASN A 140 13.97 4.93 -12.94
C ASN A 140 13.45 6.08 -12.06
N LYS A 141 12.21 6.52 -12.32
CA LYS A 141 11.53 7.58 -11.53
C LYS A 141 10.12 7.15 -11.17
N ILE A 142 9.70 7.47 -9.94
CA ILE A 142 8.31 7.43 -9.50
C ILE A 142 7.74 8.84 -9.68
N LEU A 143 6.59 8.98 -10.34
CA LEU A 143 5.94 10.26 -10.63
C LEU A 143 4.61 10.44 -9.89
N VAL A 144 4.27 9.54 -9.00
CA VAL A 144 3.03 9.52 -8.23
C VAL A 144 3.32 9.26 -6.75
N LYS A 145 2.33 9.47 -5.88
CA LYS A 145 2.47 9.28 -4.42
C LYS A 145 1.33 8.42 -3.86
N ASN A 146 1.56 7.80 -2.71
CA ASN A 146 0.55 7.04 -1.98
C ASN A 146 -0.74 7.86 -1.81
N GLY A 147 -1.89 7.22 -1.99
CA GLY A 147 -3.21 7.82 -1.88
C GLY A 147 -3.64 8.65 -3.09
N GLN A 148 -2.78 8.84 -4.10
CA GLN A 148 -3.12 9.61 -5.30
C GLN A 148 -4.12 8.85 -6.16
N SER A 149 -5.24 9.50 -6.48
CA SER A 149 -6.16 9.04 -7.54
C SER A 149 -5.54 9.31 -8.89
N ILE A 150 -5.62 8.34 -9.78
CA ILE A 150 -5.04 8.40 -11.13
C ILE A 150 -6.05 7.93 -12.18
N LYS A 151 -5.86 8.41 -13.40
CA LYS A 151 -6.70 8.11 -14.55
C LYS A 151 -6.02 7.13 -15.49
N ARG A 152 -6.78 6.25 -16.14
CA ARG A 152 -6.32 5.34 -17.19
C ARG A 152 -5.38 6.04 -18.16
N GLY A 153 -4.20 5.45 -18.41
CA GLY A 153 -3.17 6.04 -19.28
C GLY A 153 -2.42 7.24 -18.71
N GLN A 154 -2.60 7.60 -17.43
CA GLN A 154 -1.77 8.61 -16.76
C GLN A 154 -0.38 8.04 -16.51
N GLN A 155 0.67 8.85 -16.73
CA GLN A 155 2.04 8.43 -16.46
C GLN A 155 2.28 8.28 -14.95
N VAL A 156 2.90 7.16 -14.55
CA VAL A 156 3.18 6.81 -13.15
C VAL A 156 4.66 6.72 -12.83
N GLY A 157 5.49 6.56 -13.85
CA GLY A 157 6.93 6.45 -13.72
C GLY A 157 7.63 6.41 -15.06
N THR A 158 8.89 5.99 -15.03
CA THR A 158 9.71 5.75 -16.23
C THR A 158 10.46 4.44 -16.10
N ILE A 159 10.71 3.76 -17.22
CA ILE A 159 11.48 2.51 -17.29
C ILE A 159 12.89 2.73 -16.72
N GLY A 160 13.36 1.78 -15.94
CA GLY A 160 14.68 1.82 -15.31
C GLY A 160 15.46 0.54 -15.40
N THR A 161 16.62 0.54 -14.75
CA THR A 161 17.57 -0.57 -14.67
C THR A 161 17.76 -1.10 -13.26
N ASN A 162 16.97 -0.62 -12.30
CA ASN A 162 17.23 -0.83 -10.88
C ASN A 162 18.72 -0.56 -10.52
N ARG A 163 19.19 0.64 -10.83
CA ARG A 163 20.60 1.09 -10.59
C ARG A 163 21.64 0.24 -11.32
N GLY A 164 21.34 -0.24 -12.52
CA GLY A 164 22.22 -1.06 -13.31
C GLY A 164 22.21 -2.56 -12.95
N MET A 165 21.32 -3.00 -12.05
CA MET A 165 21.19 -4.41 -11.71
C MET A 165 20.65 -5.25 -12.88
N TYR A 166 19.83 -4.64 -13.73
CA TYR A 166 19.23 -5.25 -14.92
C TYR A 166 19.40 -4.35 -16.14
N PRO A 167 19.39 -4.90 -17.36
CA PRO A 167 19.05 -4.11 -18.55
C PRO A 167 17.73 -3.38 -18.38
N ALA A 168 17.55 -2.24 -19.02
CA ALA A 168 16.31 -1.47 -18.93
C ALA A 168 15.11 -2.31 -19.36
N HIS A 169 14.08 -2.34 -18.53
CA HIS A 169 12.78 -2.95 -18.81
C HIS A 169 11.77 -2.53 -17.75
N LEU A 170 10.50 -2.73 -18.05
CA LEU A 170 9.43 -2.67 -17.05
C LEU A 170 9.09 -4.09 -16.58
N HIS A 171 9.22 -4.37 -15.28
CA HIS A 171 8.56 -5.52 -14.68
C HIS A 171 7.14 -5.13 -14.25
N PHE A 172 6.15 -5.85 -14.79
CA PHE A 172 4.74 -5.54 -14.63
C PHE A 172 3.94 -6.74 -14.14
N GLU A 173 3.17 -6.59 -13.06
CA GLU A 173 2.30 -7.66 -12.51
C GLU A 173 0.85 -7.22 -12.44
N MET A 174 -0.07 -8.20 -12.53
CA MET A 174 -1.49 -8.06 -12.18
C MET A 174 -1.82 -9.07 -11.08
N ARG A 175 -2.45 -8.63 -10.00
CA ARG A 175 -2.64 -9.42 -8.79
C ARG A 175 -4.10 -9.44 -8.35
N HIS A 176 -4.75 -10.60 -8.40
CA HIS A 176 -6.10 -10.81 -7.88
C HIS A 176 -6.16 -10.68 -6.37
N ASN A 177 -5.13 -11.19 -5.69
CA ASN A 177 -5.02 -11.06 -4.24
C ASN A 177 -4.45 -9.69 -3.85
N ILE A 178 -5.32 -8.80 -3.44
CA ILE A 178 -5.00 -7.43 -3.06
C ILE A 178 -4.29 -7.30 -1.69
N ASN A 179 -3.99 -8.41 -1.01
CA ASN A 179 -3.25 -8.41 0.25
C ASN A 179 -1.73 -8.63 0.06
N ILE A 180 -1.28 -8.92 -1.15
CA ILE A 180 0.14 -9.26 -1.41
C ILE A 180 1.07 -8.09 -1.10
N GLY A 181 0.74 -6.88 -1.56
CA GLY A 181 1.66 -5.75 -1.43
C GLY A 181 3.06 -6.08 -1.94
N MET A 182 4.10 -5.79 -1.14
CA MET A 182 5.47 -6.20 -1.45
C MET A 182 5.90 -7.50 -0.76
N ASN A 183 5.11 -7.99 0.19
CA ASN A 183 5.42 -9.21 0.94
C ASN A 183 4.63 -10.41 0.43
N ARG A 184 5.29 -11.27 -0.34
CA ARG A 184 4.74 -12.49 -0.93
C ARG A 184 4.87 -13.73 -0.03
N SER A 185 5.49 -13.59 1.14
CA SER A 185 5.73 -14.72 2.04
C SER A 185 4.43 -15.42 2.46
N GLY A 186 4.41 -16.74 2.31
CA GLY A 186 3.25 -17.56 2.68
C GLY A 186 2.09 -17.52 1.67
N ILE A 187 2.24 -16.85 0.52
CA ILE A 187 1.19 -16.79 -0.51
C ILE A 187 1.51 -17.82 -1.59
N PRO A 188 0.63 -18.79 -1.85
CA PRO A 188 0.83 -19.79 -2.89
C PRO A 188 0.97 -19.16 -4.29
N SER A 189 1.88 -19.69 -5.12
CA SER A 189 2.11 -19.23 -6.49
C SER A 189 1.05 -19.83 -7.43
N THR A 190 -0.17 -19.30 -7.39
CA THR A 190 -1.31 -19.80 -8.18
C THR A 190 -2.02 -18.68 -8.94
N MET A 191 -2.80 -19.04 -9.95
CA MET A 191 -3.64 -18.09 -10.71
C MET A 191 -4.79 -17.51 -9.89
N GLU A 192 -5.04 -18.01 -8.69
CA GLU A 192 -5.96 -17.40 -7.73
C GLU A 192 -5.41 -16.06 -7.21
N HIS A 193 -4.10 -15.98 -7.07
CA HIS A 193 -3.42 -14.81 -6.50
C HIS A 193 -2.86 -13.87 -7.56
N TRP A 194 -2.39 -14.40 -8.69
CA TRP A 194 -1.84 -13.64 -9.82
C TRP A 194 -2.66 -13.84 -11.09
N ALA A 195 -2.76 -12.81 -11.90
CA ALA A 195 -3.27 -12.90 -13.25
C ALA A 195 -2.11 -12.85 -14.26
N ASP A 196 -2.25 -13.54 -15.39
CA ASP A 196 -1.42 -13.25 -16.57
C ASP A 196 -1.78 -11.85 -17.06
N PRO A 197 -0.85 -10.88 -17.02
CA PRO A 197 -1.17 -9.50 -17.30
C PRO A 197 -1.74 -9.27 -18.70
N SER A 198 -1.12 -9.85 -19.74
CA SER A 198 -1.58 -9.70 -21.13
C SER A 198 -2.95 -10.32 -21.35
N GLN A 199 -3.21 -11.49 -20.76
CA GLN A 199 -4.52 -12.14 -20.86
C GLN A 199 -5.58 -11.33 -20.10
N PHE A 200 -5.27 -10.81 -18.92
CA PHE A 200 -6.18 -9.97 -18.15
C PHE A 200 -6.53 -8.70 -18.92
N ILE A 201 -5.53 -7.97 -19.41
CA ILE A 201 -5.73 -6.75 -20.20
C ILE A 201 -6.57 -7.05 -21.44
N SER A 202 -6.25 -8.09 -22.20
CA SER A 202 -7.00 -8.49 -23.38
C SER A 202 -8.47 -8.78 -23.07
N LYS A 203 -8.73 -9.53 -22.00
CA LYS A 203 -10.09 -9.89 -21.56
C LYS A 203 -10.92 -8.67 -21.13
N TYR A 204 -10.31 -7.76 -20.42
CA TYR A 204 -10.96 -6.59 -19.84
C TYR A 204 -10.59 -5.27 -20.53
N ARG A 205 -10.23 -5.36 -21.80
CA ARG A 205 -9.75 -4.22 -22.60
C ARG A 205 -10.76 -3.09 -22.69
N ARG A 206 -12.03 -3.43 -22.76
CA ARG A 206 -13.15 -2.51 -22.80
C ARG A 206 -14.25 -2.99 -21.89
N LEU A 207 -14.64 -2.14 -20.95
CA LEU A 207 -15.70 -2.39 -20.00
C LEU A 207 -16.74 -1.26 -20.08
N SER A 208 -17.93 -1.51 -19.59
CA SER A 208 -18.96 -0.47 -19.49
C SER A 208 -18.52 0.61 -18.51
N ARG A 209 -18.66 1.86 -18.92
CA ARG A 209 -18.35 3.00 -18.06
C ARG A 209 -19.40 3.15 -16.98
N GLU A 210 -18.96 3.32 -15.75
CA GLU A 210 -19.80 3.60 -14.60
C GLU A 210 -19.41 4.93 -13.93
N TRP A 211 -20.42 5.68 -13.50
CA TRP A 211 -20.20 7.01 -12.93
C TRP A 211 -20.16 7.01 -11.40
N ARG A 212 -20.60 5.92 -10.76
CA ARG A 212 -20.60 5.80 -9.30
C ARG A 212 -19.28 5.24 -8.82
N PRO A 213 -18.48 6.03 -8.09
CA PRO A 213 -17.25 5.52 -7.48
C PRO A 213 -17.60 4.54 -6.35
N VAL A 214 -16.73 3.57 -6.12
CA VAL A 214 -16.84 2.57 -5.05
C VAL A 214 -15.78 2.82 -3.99
N ALA A 215 -16.08 2.41 -2.74
CA ALA A 215 -15.10 2.43 -1.67
C ALA A 215 -13.97 1.43 -1.97
N LEU A 216 -12.73 1.88 -1.80
CA LEU A 216 -11.54 1.07 -2.05
C LEU A 216 -11.11 0.38 -0.75
N PRO A 217 -10.86 -0.94 -0.73
CA PRO A 217 -10.23 -1.59 0.41
C PRO A 217 -8.83 -1.02 0.70
N THR A 218 -8.57 -0.67 1.95
CA THR A 218 -7.28 -0.16 2.43
C THR A 218 -6.77 -1.00 3.60
N GLY A 219 -5.53 -0.76 4.05
CA GLY A 219 -4.95 -1.51 5.17
C GLY A 219 -4.73 -3.00 4.88
N THR A 220 -4.66 -3.39 3.60
CA THR A 220 -4.58 -4.79 3.19
C THR A 220 -3.14 -5.31 3.14
N TYR A 221 -2.15 -4.43 2.99
CA TYR A 221 -0.75 -4.81 2.87
C TYR A 221 -0.08 -4.97 4.24
N LYS A 222 0.74 -6.02 4.35
CA LYS A 222 1.75 -6.09 5.42
C LYS A 222 2.88 -5.12 5.12
N GLU A 223 3.43 -4.55 6.18
CA GLU A 223 4.62 -3.70 6.07
C GLU A 223 5.77 -4.46 5.38
N TYR A 224 6.54 -3.75 4.57
CA TYR A 224 7.70 -4.28 3.87
C TYR A 224 8.86 -3.26 3.94
N GLY A 225 9.95 -3.64 4.60
CA GLY A 225 11.15 -2.79 4.71
C GLY A 225 10.90 -1.40 5.31
N GLY A 226 9.97 -1.27 6.25
CA GLY A 226 9.56 0.00 6.86
C GLY A 226 8.50 0.78 6.06
N PHE A 227 8.09 0.29 4.88
CA PHE A 227 7.08 0.95 4.03
C PHE A 227 5.70 0.30 4.22
N LYS A 228 4.67 1.12 4.26
CA LYS A 228 3.26 0.71 4.34
C LYS A 228 2.51 1.17 3.09
N GLY A 229 1.51 0.38 2.71
CA GLY A 229 0.48 0.83 1.78
C GLY A 229 -0.51 1.78 2.45
N ILE A 230 -1.49 2.24 1.69
CA ILE A 230 -2.64 3.01 2.20
C ILE A 230 -3.71 2.10 2.77
#